data_90373354e0f09541c5c14abef73bd428
#
_entry.id   90373354e0f09541c5c14abef73bd428
#
_cell.length_a   1.000
_cell.length_b   1.000
_cell.length_c   1.000
_cell.angle_alpha   90.00
_cell.angle_beta   90.00
_cell.angle_gamma   90.00
#
_symmetry.space_group_name_H-M   'P 1'
#
loop_
_entity.id
_entity.type
_entity.pdbx_description
1 polymer ?
#
loop_
_entity_poly.entity_id
_entity_poly.type
_entity_poly.pdbx_seq_one_letter_code
_entity_poly.pdbx_strand_id
1 'polypeptide(L)' 'MNTDPRSALAALIAALERHYEAAAASRGDDDPALDAATEQLTTAFDTYDDALFDAYDIATP' A
#
# COMPACT_ATOMS: atom_id res chain seq x y z
N MET A 1 17.78 6.13 -4.23
CA MET A 1 17.67 6.46 -2.80
C MET A 1 16.73 5.47 -2.14
N ASN A 2 17.16 4.83 -1.08
CA ASN A 2 16.35 3.78 -0.45
C ASN A 2 15.31 4.38 0.47
N THR A 3 14.10 3.84 0.40
CA THR A 3 13.04 4.23 1.31
C THR A 3 13.27 3.57 2.66
N ASP A 4 13.18 4.35 3.72
CA ASP A 4 13.26 3.81 5.07
C ASP A 4 12.10 2.84 5.32
N PRO A 5 12.35 1.61 5.82
CA PRO A 5 11.27 0.64 6.03
C PRO A 5 10.16 1.15 6.95
N ARG A 6 10.49 1.93 7.96
CA ARG A 6 9.48 2.49 8.86
C ARG A 6 8.58 3.48 8.13
N SER A 7 9.17 4.33 7.27
CA SER A 7 8.39 5.25 6.46
C SER A 7 7.53 4.53 5.45
N ALA A 8 8.07 3.46 4.84
CA ALA A 8 7.31 2.63 3.92
C ALA A 8 6.16 1.93 4.63
N LEU A 9 6.36 1.49 5.85
CA LEU A 9 5.29 0.90 6.66
C LEU A 9 4.18 1.91 6.93
N ALA A 10 4.55 3.13 7.31
CA ALA A 10 3.55 4.17 7.56
C ALA A 10 2.73 4.46 6.30
N ALA A 11 3.39 4.51 5.16
CA ALA A 11 2.69 4.72 3.88
C ALA A 11 1.76 3.56 3.54
N LEU A 12 2.19 2.33 3.83
CA LEU A 12 1.37 1.15 3.60
C LEU A 12 0.12 1.17 4.49
N ILE A 13 0.28 1.50 5.76
CA ILE A 13 -0.86 1.60 6.68
C ILE A 13 -1.85 2.66 6.18
N ALA A 14 -1.35 3.82 5.75
CA ALA A 14 -2.22 4.87 5.23
C ALA A 14 -2.95 4.40 3.95
N ALA A 15 -2.25 3.66 3.08
CA ALA A 15 -2.88 3.13 1.88
C ALA A 15 -3.94 2.07 2.21
N LEU A 16 -3.69 1.24 3.22
CA LEU A 16 -4.68 0.26 3.67
C LEU A 16 -5.92 0.95 4.22
N GLU A 17 -5.74 2.01 5.01
CA GLU A 17 -6.87 2.75 5.55
C GLU A 17 -7.71 3.40 4.45
N ARG A 18 -7.04 3.99 3.45
CA ARG A 18 -7.76 4.58 2.32
C ARG A 18 -8.49 3.53 1.51
N HIS A 19 -7.86 2.37 1.32
CA HIS A 19 -8.48 1.27 0.59
C HIS A 19 -9.74 0.80 1.33
N TYR A 20 -9.64 0.63 2.64
CA TYR A 20 -10.79 0.23 3.44
C TYR A 20 -11.94 1.24 3.32
N GLU A 21 -11.62 2.53 3.43
CA GLU A 21 -12.63 3.58 3.34
C GLU A 21 -13.28 3.61 1.96
N ALA A 22 -12.48 3.46 0.91
CA ALA A 22 -13.00 3.41 -0.45
C ALA A 22 -13.90 2.19 -0.65
N ALA A 23 -13.51 1.05 -0.12
CA ALA A 23 -14.31 -0.17 -0.22
C ALA A 23 -15.63 -0.03 0.54
N ALA A 24 -15.57 0.55 1.74
CA ALA A 24 -16.77 0.73 2.56
C ALA A 24 -17.75 1.71 1.92
N ALA A 25 -17.24 2.69 1.17
CA ALA A 25 -18.07 3.67 0.49
C ALA A 25 -18.46 3.25 -0.93
N SER A 26 -17.90 2.16 -1.44
CA SER A 26 -18.15 1.70 -2.80
C SER A 26 -19.60 1.26 -2.97
N ARG A 27 -20.15 1.55 -4.14
CA ARG A 27 -21.52 1.18 -4.46
C ARG A 27 -21.62 0.04 -5.46
N GLY A 28 -20.50 -0.63 -5.73
CA GLY A 28 -20.51 -1.73 -6.65
C GLY A 28 -19.22 -1.80 -7.44
N ASP A 29 -19.25 -2.49 -8.57
CA ASP A 29 -18.05 -2.91 -9.26
C ASP A 29 -17.39 -1.74 -9.92
N ASP A 30 -17.70 -0.85 -10.54
CA ASP A 30 -16.97 0.14 -11.31
C ASP A 30 -16.78 1.45 -10.53
N ASP A 31 -16.12 1.35 -9.39
CA ASP A 31 -15.85 2.54 -8.58
C ASP A 31 -14.42 3.03 -8.84
N PRO A 32 -14.23 4.15 -9.55
CA PRO A 32 -12.89 4.67 -9.83
C PRO A 32 -12.09 4.99 -8.57
N ALA A 33 -12.75 5.42 -7.50
CA ALA A 33 -12.06 5.71 -6.25
C ALA A 33 -11.49 4.45 -5.62
N LEU A 34 -12.25 3.35 -5.68
CA LEU A 34 -11.77 2.07 -5.17
C LEU A 34 -10.61 1.55 -6.03
N ASP A 35 -10.72 1.67 -7.35
CA ASP A 35 -9.65 1.24 -8.25
C ASP A 35 -8.37 2.03 -7.98
N ALA A 36 -8.46 3.33 -7.80
CA ALA A 36 -7.29 4.16 -7.49
C ALA A 36 -6.69 3.77 -6.15
N ALA A 37 -7.53 3.52 -5.14
CA ALA A 37 -7.05 3.10 -3.82
C ALA A 37 -6.35 1.74 -3.89
N THR A 38 -6.86 0.82 -4.72
CA THR A 38 -6.25 -0.49 -4.91
C THR A 38 -4.86 -0.35 -5.55
N GLU A 39 -4.72 0.50 -6.56
CA GLU A 39 -3.42 0.74 -7.18
C GLU A 39 -2.44 1.36 -6.20
N GLN A 40 -2.88 2.32 -5.40
CA GLN A 40 -2.04 2.94 -4.39
C GLN A 40 -1.59 1.93 -3.34
N LEU A 41 -2.48 1.03 -2.94
CA LEU A 41 -2.15 -0.02 -1.99
C LEU A 41 -1.09 -0.97 -2.56
N THR A 42 -1.25 -1.39 -3.80
CA THR A 42 -0.28 -2.27 -4.46
C THR A 42 1.09 -1.60 -4.52
N THR A 43 1.14 -0.33 -4.90
CA THR A 43 2.40 0.41 -4.97
C THR A 43 3.03 0.54 -3.59
N ALA A 44 2.24 0.85 -2.58
CA ALA A 44 2.75 1.00 -1.21
C ALA A 44 3.28 -0.33 -0.67
N PHE A 45 2.62 -1.44 -1.00
CA PHE A 45 3.08 -2.77 -0.61
C PHE A 45 4.43 -3.10 -1.26
N ASP A 46 4.54 -2.83 -2.57
CA ASP A 46 5.79 -3.09 -3.28
C ASP A 46 6.93 -2.26 -2.70
N THR A 47 6.67 -1.00 -2.40
CA THR A 47 7.68 -0.12 -1.80
C THR A 47 8.12 -0.65 -0.43
N TYR A 48 7.18 -1.11 0.37
CA TYR A 48 7.49 -1.67 1.69
C TYR A 48 8.33 -2.94 1.54
N ASP A 49 7.95 -3.82 0.62
CA ASP A 49 8.68 -5.06 0.37
C ASP A 49 10.13 -4.75 -0.05
N ASP A 50 10.30 -3.83 -0.97
CA ASP A 50 11.63 -3.42 -1.43
C ASP A 50 12.45 -2.81 -0.30
N ALA A 51 11.83 -2.00 0.53
CA ALA A 51 12.52 -1.36 1.65
C ALA A 51 12.99 -2.39 2.68
N LEU A 52 12.18 -3.40 2.95
CA LEU A 52 12.56 -4.48 3.86
C LEU A 52 13.71 -5.29 3.28
N PHE A 53 13.65 -5.61 2.00
CA PHE A 53 14.70 -6.37 1.35
C PHE A 53 16.02 -5.62 1.39
N ASP A 54 15.99 -4.32 1.08
CA ASP A 54 17.20 -3.49 1.10
C ASP A 54 17.80 -3.36 2.49
N ALA A 55 16.96 -3.21 3.50
CA ALA A 55 17.44 -2.94 4.85
C ALA A 55 17.82 -4.21 5.61
N TYR A 56 17.06 -5.29 5.41
CA TYR A 56 17.15 -6.47 6.26
C TYR A 56 17.31 -7.77 5.48
N ASP A 57 17.29 -7.71 4.16
CA ASP A 57 17.36 -8.89 3.29
C ASP A 57 16.21 -9.87 3.58
N ILE A 58 15.03 -9.32 3.83
CA ILE A 58 13.82 -10.07 4.15
C ILE A 58 12.77 -9.78 3.08
N ALA A 59 12.12 -10.83 2.59
CA ALA A 59 11.00 -10.68 1.67
C ALA A 59 9.69 -10.85 2.45
N THR A 60 8.67 -10.08 2.06
CA THR A 60 7.33 -10.27 2.61
C THR A 60 6.67 -11.48 1.97
N PRO A 61 5.66 -12.04 2.61
CA PRO A 61 4.93 -13.20 2.07
C PRO A 61 4.24 -12.88 0.75
#